data_daa2f1dc9b05c28a4ca6dcc1a93991ef
#
_entry.id   daa2f1dc9b05c28a4ca6dcc1a93991ef
#
_cell.length_a   1.000
_cell.length_b   1.000
_cell.length_c   1.000
_cell.angle_alpha   90.00
_cell.angle_beta   90.00
_cell.angle_gamma   90.00
#
_symmetry.space_group_name_H-M   'P 1'
#
loop_
_entity.id
_entity.type
_entity.pdbx_description
1 polymer ?
#
loop_
_entity_poly.entity_id
_entity_poly.type
_entity_poly.pdbx_seq_one_letter_code
_entity_poly.pdbx_strand_id
1 'polypeptide(L)'
;VPAGYSGQGFSLRGEKGRLVLPPDFRKAFADAGDERILCLTKHERWNCLMGFGLSRTASFEEQLQREEDRAARTNQEFDYDMRAQQLWGFTKLPFDASGRFVLPDHLAELGRLGEAVYFNGAGSYFTLWSPEELHAMPKGFETAQANCRQLETEAKGKRK
;
A
#
# COMPACT_ATOMS: atom_id res chain seq x y z
N VAL A 1 -9.78 -9.24 13.97
CA VAL A 1 -9.29 -9.89 12.75
C VAL A 1 -8.73 -8.82 11.83
N PRO A 2 -7.47 -8.98 11.33
CA PRO A 2 -6.90 -8.01 10.42
C PRO A 2 -7.70 -7.87 9.12
N ALA A 3 -7.66 -6.69 8.51
CA ALA A 3 -8.33 -6.44 7.25
C ALA A 3 -7.73 -7.30 6.14
N GLY A 4 -8.60 -7.75 5.22
CA GLY A 4 -8.19 -8.46 4.02
C GLY A 4 -8.45 -7.58 2.79
N TYR A 5 -7.39 -7.23 2.07
CA TYR A 5 -7.49 -6.33 0.91
C TYR A 5 -7.42 -7.12 -0.39
N SER A 6 -8.47 -7.00 -1.19
CA SER A 6 -8.56 -7.65 -2.50
C SER A 6 -9.08 -6.65 -3.52
N GLY A 7 -8.83 -6.94 -4.79
CA GLY A 7 -9.27 -6.09 -5.86
C GLY A 7 -8.30 -4.95 -6.15
N GLN A 8 -8.80 -3.94 -6.82
CA GLN A 8 -7.96 -2.85 -7.29
C GLN A 8 -8.74 -1.54 -7.31
N GLY A 9 -8.02 -0.44 -7.49
CA GLY A 9 -8.61 0.86 -7.65
C GLY A 9 -7.63 1.81 -8.33
N PHE A 10 -8.12 2.98 -8.66
CA PHE A 10 -7.33 3.99 -9.34
C PHE A 10 -7.78 5.38 -8.89
N SER A 11 -6.84 6.26 -8.63
CA SER A 11 -7.14 7.61 -8.23
C SER A 11 -6.20 8.58 -8.93
N LEU A 12 -6.78 9.64 -9.49
CA LEU A 12 -5.99 10.77 -9.97
C LEU A 12 -5.72 11.67 -8.77
N ARG A 13 -4.47 12.12 -8.65
CA ARG A 13 -4.06 12.99 -7.55
C ARG A 13 -4.67 14.37 -7.77
N GLY A 14 -5.57 14.75 -6.89
CA GLY A 14 -6.27 16.03 -6.98
C GLY A 14 -5.53 17.15 -6.30
N GLU A 15 -6.24 18.26 -6.07
CA GLU A 15 -5.70 19.41 -5.36
C GLU A 15 -5.14 19.01 -4.00
N LYS A 16 -4.02 19.62 -3.61
CA LYS A 16 -3.35 19.38 -2.32
C LYS A 16 -2.87 17.94 -2.14
N GLY A 17 -2.66 17.23 -3.25
CA GLY A 17 -2.15 15.88 -3.20
C GLY A 17 -3.16 14.83 -2.73
N ARG A 18 -4.45 15.10 -2.85
CA ARG A 18 -5.50 14.17 -2.41
C ARG A 18 -5.65 12.97 -3.33
N LEU A 19 -5.78 11.82 -2.70
CA LEU A 19 -6.12 10.56 -3.35
C LEU A 19 -7.38 9.99 -2.70
N VAL A 20 -8.03 9.07 -3.40
CA VAL A 20 -9.24 8.39 -2.91
C VAL A 20 -8.93 6.92 -2.70
N LEU A 21 -9.05 6.47 -1.45
CA LEU A 21 -8.90 5.05 -1.11
C LEU A 21 -10.06 4.27 -1.74
N PRO A 22 -9.80 3.19 -2.50
CA PRO A 22 -10.86 2.43 -3.17
C PRO A 22 -11.95 1.96 -2.21
N PRO A 23 -13.22 1.93 -2.67
CA PRO A 23 -14.35 1.51 -1.80
C PRO A 23 -14.17 0.14 -1.17
N ASP A 24 -13.64 -0.84 -1.92
CA ASP A 24 -13.41 -2.18 -1.38
C ASP A 24 -12.41 -2.17 -0.22
N PHE A 25 -11.41 -1.31 -0.31
CA PHE A 25 -10.41 -1.19 0.78
C PHE A 25 -11.02 -0.48 1.99
N ARG A 26 -11.84 0.55 1.77
CA ARG A 26 -12.56 1.20 2.89
C ARG A 26 -13.45 0.21 3.62
N LYS A 27 -14.14 -0.65 2.86
CA LYS A 27 -14.97 -1.71 3.43
C LYS A 27 -14.13 -2.68 4.27
N ALA A 28 -12.94 -3.03 3.78
CA ALA A 28 -12.04 -3.92 4.53
C ALA A 28 -11.62 -3.32 5.86
N PHE A 29 -11.34 -2.01 5.90
CA PHE A 29 -11.06 -1.31 7.17
C PHE A 29 -12.26 -1.42 8.12
N ALA A 30 -13.45 -1.13 7.63
CA ALA A 30 -14.67 -1.19 8.45
C ALA A 30 -14.96 -2.61 8.96
N ASP A 31 -14.83 -3.60 8.10
CA ASP A 31 -15.09 -5.01 8.46
C ASP A 31 -14.10 -5.51 9.53
N ALA A 32 -12.88 -5.00 9.52
CA ALA A 32 -11.86 -5.36 10.51
C ALA A 32 -11.99 -4.58 11.82
N GLY A 33 -12.89 -3.60 11.86
CA GLY A 33 -13.00 -2.71 13.01
C GLY A 33 -11.87 -1.69 13.10
N ASP A 34 -11.16 -1.48 12.02
CA ASP A 34 -10.10 -0.47 11.96
C ASP A 34 -10.67 0.95 11.91
N GLU A 35 -9.96 1.87 12.54
CA GLU A 35 -10.26 3.29 12.42
C GLU A 35 -9.92 3.75 10.99
N ARG A 36 -10.39 4.96 10.63
CA ARG A 36 -10.07 5.56 9.33
C ARG A 36 -8.66 6.15 9.34
N ILE A 37 -7.68 5.29 9.60
CA ILE A 37 -6.27 5.63 9.63
C ILE A 37 -5.55 4.70 8.66
N LEU A 38 -5.01 5.29 7.60
CA LEU A 38 -4.22 4.58 6.60
C LEU A 38 -2.76 4.61 7.03
N CYS A 39 -2.15 3.43 7.14
CA CYS A 39 -0.73 3.31 7.42
C CYS A 39 0.00 3.11 6.09
N LEU A 40 0.94 4.00 5.78
CA LEU A 40 1.72 3.93 4.54
C LEU A 40 3.20 3.80 4.84
N THR A 41 3.89 2.98 4.05
CA THR A 41 5.34 2.84 4.12
C THR A 41 5.87 2.43 2.74
N LYS A 42 7.18 2.58 2.53
CA LYS A 42 7.81 2.15 1.28
C LYS A 42 7.82 0.63 1.21
N HIS A 43 7.43 0.08 0.05
CA HIS A 43 7.56 -1.36 -0.18
C HIS A 43 9.04 -1.76 -0.11
N GLU A 44 9.32 -2.89 0.50
CA GLU A 44 10.69 -3.30 0.78
C GLU A 44 11.46 -3.70 -0.48
N ARG A 45 10.74 -4.17 -1.51
CA ARG A 45 11.38 -4.72 -2.71
C ARG A 45 11.15 -3.87 -3.96
N TRP A 46 9.96 -3.27 -4.10
CA TRP A 46 9.54 -2.63 -5.35
C TRP A 46 9.38 -1.13 -5.19
N ASN A 47 9.38 -0.43 -6.31
CA ASN A 47 9.20 1.02 -6.33
C ASN A 47 7.71 1.38 -6.22
N CYS A 48 7.15 1.15 -5.03
CA CYS A 48 5.76 1.45 -4.71
C CYS A 48 5.63 1.63 -3.20
N LEU A 49 4.44 2.02 -2.76
CA LEU A 49 4.13 2.09 -1.33
C LEU A 49 3.27 0.90 -0.91
N MET A 50 3.36 0.56 0.36
CA MET A 50 2.45 -0.39 1.03
C MET A 50 1.47 0.39 1.89
N GLY A 51 0.20 -0.05 1.87
CA GLY A 51 -0.83 0.52 2.74
C GLY A 51 -1.55 -0.57 3.51
N PHE A 52 -1.98 -0.25 4.73
CA PHE A 52 -2.72 -1.19 5.57
C PHE A 52 -3.40 -0.45 6.72
N GLY A 53 -4.29 -1.15 7.41
CA GLY A 53 -4.94 -0.65 8.62
C GLY A 53 -4.15 -1.01 9.86
N LEU A 54 -4.43 -0.34 10.97
CA LEU A 54 -3.71 -0.56 12.24
C LEU A 54 -3.81 -2.00 12.74
N SER A 55 -4.88 -2.73 12.41
CA SER A 55 -5.04 -4.13 12.84
C SER A 55 -3.92 -5.03 12.36
N ARG A 56 -3.25 -4.69 11.26
CA ARG A 56 -2.13 -5.48 10.75
C ARG A 56 -0.94 -5.49 11.71
N THR A 57 -0.78 -4.44 12.51
CA THR A 57 0.35 -4.34 13.44
C THR A 57 0.34 -5.43 14.51
N ALA A 58 -0.80 -6.05 14.78
CA ALA A 58 -0.91 -7.15 15.74
C ALA A 58 -0.06 -8.36 15.34
N SER A 59 0.29 -8.50 14.06
CA SER A 59 1.12 -9.61 13.58
C SER A 59 2.62 -9.29 13.51
N PHE A 60 3.00 -8.04 13.78
CA PHE A 60 4.40 -7.60 13.57
C PHE A 60 5.41 -8.26 14.50
N GLU A 61 5.06 -8.43 15.77
CA GLU A 61 5.98 -9.09 16.71
C GLU A 61 6.25 -10.52 16.30
N GLU A 62 5.21 -11.24 15.93
CA GLU A 62 5.34 -12.62 15.45
C GLU A 62 6.14 -12.70 14.17
N GLN A 63 5.90 -11.78 13.24
CA GLN A 63 6.66 -11.70 11.99
C GLN A 63 8.14 -11.47 12.27
N LEU A 64 8.44 -10.52 13.16
CA LEU A 64 9.82 -10.20 13.53
C LEU A 64 10.51 -11.40 14.13
N GLN A 65 9.85 -12.14 15.02
CA GLN A 65 10.38 -13.34 15.62
C GLN A 65 10.63 -14.44 14.57
N ARG A 66 9.72 -14.62 13.65
CA ARG A 66 9.91 -15.61 12.56
C ARG A 66 11.12 -15.27 11.69
N GLU A 67 11.32 -13.99 11.40
CA GLU A 67 12.45 -13.55 10.59
C GLU A 67 13.77 -13.78 11.33
N GLU A 68 13.81 -13.51 12.64
CA GLU A 68 14.98 -13.77 13.46
C GLU A 68 15.30 -15.27 13.51
N ASP A 69 14.29 -16.09 13.75
CA ASP A 69 14.45 -17.54 13.81
C ASP A 69 14.95 -18.10 12.48
N ARG A 70 14.42 -17.60 11.37
CA ARG A 70 14.85 -18.02 10.03
C ARG A 70 16.31 -17.65 9.78
N ALA A 71 16.71 -16.44 10.16
CA ALA A 71 18.10 -16.00 10.01
C ALA A 71 19.05 -16.90 10.81
N ALA A 72 18.64 -17.26 12.04
CA ALA A 72 19.44 -18.16 12.89
C ALA A 72 19.59 -19.54 12.24
N ARG A 73 18.51 -20.09 11.66
CA ARG A 73 18.54 -21.40 11.01
C ARG A 73 19.40 -21.40 9.74
N THR A 74 19.46 -20.28 9.04
CA THR A 74 20.24 -20.17 7.81
C THR A 74 21.62 -19.56 8.04
N ASN A 75 22.00 -19.37 9.29
CA ASN A 75 23.27 -18.79 9.70
C ASN A 75 23.53 -17.41 9.08
N GLN A 76 22.48 -16.58 9.01
CA GLN A 76 22.55 -15.20 8.50
C GLN A 76 22.50 -14.22 9.66
N GLU A 77 23.13 -13.06 9.45
CA GLU A 77 23.03 -11.97 10.42
C GLU A 77 21.63 -11.36 10.38
N PHE A 78 21.14 -10.94 11.54
CA PHE A 78 19.83 -10.29 11.65
C PHE A 78 19.90 -9.16 12.66
N ASP A 79 19.61 -7.95 12.19
CA ASP A 79 19.55 -6.77 13.06
C ASP A 79 18.10 -6.58 13.50
N TYR A 80 17.78 -7.08 14.69
CA TYR A 80 16.42 -7.05 15.24
C TYR A 80 15.90 -5.62 15.38
N ASP A 81 16.71 -4.71 15.92
CA ASP A 81 16.27 -3.33 16.17
C ASP A 81 16.02 -2.56 14.86
N MET A 82 16.88 -2.73 13.88
CA MET A 82 16.69 -2.12 12.57
C MET A 82 15.40 -2.63 11.92
N ARG A 83 15.20 -3.94 11.97
CA ARG A 83 14.00 -4.55 11.37
C ARG A 83 12.73 -4.09 12.07
N ALA A 84 12.76 -3.98 13.40
CA ALA A 84 11.64 -3.47 14.18
C ALA A 84 11.26 -2.05 13.71
N GLN A 85 12.24 -1.18 13.53
CA GLN A 85 11.98 0.18 13.06
C GLN A 85 11.42 0.21 11.65
N GLN A 86 11.82 -0.71 10.78
CA GLN A 86 11.26 -0.83 9.45
C GLN A 86 9.79 -1.24 9.48
N LEU A 87 9.43 -2.17 10.35
CA LEU A 87 8.03 -2.64 10.46
C LEU A 87 7.12 -1.59 11.06
N TRP A 88 7.52 -0.95 12.15
CA TRP A 88 6.68 0.02 12.87
C TRP A 88 6.86 1.46 12.42
N GLY A 89 7.77 1.75 11.49
CA GLY A 89 8.07 3.11 11.03
C GLY A 89 7.11 3.66 9.98
N PHE A 90 5.91 3.11 9.86
CA PHE A 90 4.91 3.58 8.91
C PHE A 90 4.33 4.95 9.31
N THR A 91 3.82 5.67 8.31
CA THR A 91 3.18 6.97 8.53
C THR A 91 1.67 6.78 8.61
N LYS A 92 1.03 7.37 9.60
CA LYS A 92 -0.41 7.31 9.80
C LYS A 92 -1.08 8.51 9.14
N LEU A 93 -2.04 8.26 8.27
CA LEU A 93 -2.79 9.29 7.57
C LEU A 93 -4.28 9.08 7.77
N PRO A 94 -5.02 10.10 8.21
CA PRO A 94 -6.48 9.98 8.32
C PRO A 94 -7.11 10.00 6.93
N PHE A 95 -8.21 9.30 6.77
CA PHE A 95 -9.04 9.43 5.57
C PHE A 95 -10.50 9.66 5.98
N ASP A 96 -11.25 10.34 5.13
CA ASP A 96 -12.65 10.68 5.43
C ASP A 96 -13.62 9.57 4.98
N ALA A 97 -14.91 9.81 5.19
CA ALA A 97 -15.95 8.83 4.85
C ALA A 97 -15.96 8.47 3.36
N SER A 98 -15.47 9.36 2.51
CA SER A 98 -15.39 9.13 1.06
C SER A 98 -14.05 8.49 0.64
N GLY A 99 -13.17 8.23 1.60
CA GLY A 99 -11.87 7.64 1.32
C GLY A 99 -10.78 8.64 0.95
N ARG A 100 -11.06 9.93 1.03
CA ARG A 100 -10.08 10.96 0.65
C ARG A 100 -9.01 11.10 1.71
N PHE A 101 -7.76 11.13 1.28
CA PHE A 101 -6.60 11.37 2.15
C PHE A 101 -5.56 12.20 1.39
N VAL A 102 -4.71 12.87 2.15
CA VAL A 102 -3.62 13.68 1.56
C VAL A 102 -2.34 12.86 1.61
N LEU A 103 -1.76 12.62 0.43
CA LEU A 103 -0.49 11.91 0.33
C LEU A 103 0.66 12.92 0.54
N PRO A 104 1.47 12.77 1.60
CA PRO A 104 2.61 13.65 1.81
C PRO A 104 3.64 13.52 0.68
N ASP A 105 4.27 14.64 0.33
CA ASP A 105 5.23 14.66 -0.78
C ASP A 105 6.40 13.70 -0.57
N HIS A 106 6.91 13.57 0.66
CA HIS A 106 8.02 12.69 0.92
C HIS A 106 7.67 11.21 0.68
N LEU A 107 6.42 10.81 0.95
CA LEU A 107 5.96 9.45 0.66
C LEU A 107 5.75 9.25 -0.84
N ALA A 108 5.22 10.27 -1.53
CA ALA A 108 5.09 10.20 -2.97
C ALA A 108 6.45 9.98 -3.63
N GLU A 109 7.48 10.69 -3.17
CA GLU A 109 8.84 10.52 -3.68
C GLU A 109 9.36 9.11 -3.40
N LEU A 110 9.20 8.61 -2.19
CA LEU A 110 9.65 7.26 -1.82
C LEU A 110 9.01 6.19 -2.70
N GLY A 111 7.72 6.31 -2.98
CA GLY A 111 6.98 5.36 -3.80
C GLY A 111 7.01 5.67 -5.29
N ARG A 112 7.70 6.72 -5.69
CA ARG A 112 7.76 7.20 -7.08
C ARG A 112 6.38 7.45 -7.67
N LEU A 113 5.46 7.96 -6.84
CA LEU A 113 4.09 8.24 -7.25
C LEU A 113 3.98 9.62 -7.90
N GLY A 114 3.20 9.69 -8.99
CA GLY A 114 2.94 10.94 -9.70
C GLY A 114 1.46 11.32 -9.64
N GLU A 115 0.92 11.77 -10.77
CA GLU A 115 -0.45 12.26 -10.86
C GLU A 115 -1.50 11.15 -10.80
N ALA A 116 -1.15 9.94 -11.17
CA ALA A 116 -2.06 8.79 -11.19
C ALA A 116 -1.52 7.71 -10.26
N VAL A 117 -2.41 7.11 -9.46
CA VAL A 117 -2.04 6.05 -8.52
C VAL A 117 -2.96 4.86 -8.72
N TYR A 118 -2.36 3.70 -8.92
CA TYR A 118 -3.06 2.42 -9.01
C TYR A 118 -2.92 1.68 -7.69
N PHE A 119 -4.04 1.18 -7.17
CA PHE A 119 -4.09 0.41 -5.92
C PHE A 119 -4.30 -1.07 -6.25
N ASN A 120 -3.55 -1.94 -5.62
CA ASN A 120 -3.69 -3.39 -5.80
C ASN A 120 -3.71 -4.11 -4.47
N GLY A 121 -4.75 -4.90 -4.24
CA GLY A 121 -4.88 -5.69 -3.01
C GLY A 121 -3.86 -6.81 -2.97
N ALA A 122 -3.34 -7.08 -1.78
CA ALA A 122 -2.31 -8.12 -1.55
C ALA A 122 -2.60 -8.92 -0.28
N GLY A 123 -3.86 -9.00 0.13
CA GLY A 123 -4.26 -9.73 1.33
C GLY A 123 -4.10 -8.89 2.58
N SER A 124 -3.04 -9.06 3.33
CA SER A 124 -2.83 -8.32 4.58
C SER A 124 -2.44 -6.86 4.39
N TYR A 125 -2.16 -6.46 3.16
CA TYR A 125 -1.82 -5.09 2.80
C TYR A 125 -2.26 -4.84 1.35
N PHE A 126 -2.04 -3.63 0.86
CA PHE A 126 -2.22 -3.30 -0.54
C PHE A 126 -1.06 -2.42 -0.99
N THR A 127 -0.91 -2.28 -2.29
CA THR A 127 0.18 -1.48 -2.87
C THR A 127 -0.37 -0.29 -3.63
N LEU A 128 0.42 0.79 -3.64
CA LEU A 128 0.14 2.01 -4.39
C LEU A 128 1.25 2.19 -5.40
N TRP A 129 0.89 2.21 -6.69
CA TRP A 129 1.83 2.24 -7.80
C TRP A 129 1.61 3.45 -8.69
N SER A 130 2.71 4.01 -9.20
CA SER A 130 2.58 4.82 -10.40
C SER A 130 2.44 3.87 -11.58
N PRO A 131 1.61 4.20 -12.60
CA PRO A 131 1.50 3.34 -13.78
C PRO A 131 2.85 3.06 -14.46
N GLU A 132 3.73 4.05 -14.54
CA GLU A 132 5.04 3.90 -15.16
C GLU A 132 5.89 2.83 -14.47
N GLU A 133 5.93 2.87 -13.14
CA GLU A 133 6.70 1.89 -12.37
C GLU A 133 6.08 0.49 -12.47
N LEU A 134 4.76 0.41 -12.46
CA LEU A 134 4.08 -0.88 -12.58
C LEU A 134 4.31 -1.51 -13.95
N HIS A 135 4.22 -0.71 -15.01
CA HIS A 135 4.44 -1.21 -16.38
C HIS A 135 5.90 -1.61 -16.64
N ALA A 136 6.83 -1.11 -15.83
CA ALA A 136 8.25 -1.49 -15.92
C ALA A 136 8.54 -2.80 -15.19
N MET A 137 7.57 -3.37 -14.45
CA MET A 137 7.77 -4.60 -13.70
C MET A 137 7.84 -5.82 -14.62
N PRO A 138 8.63 -6.84 -14.22
CA PRO A 138 8.83 -8.02 -15.05
C PRO A 138 7.62 -8.96 -15.05
N LYS A 139 7.77 -10.09 -15.70
CA LYS A 139 6.77 -11.16 -15.76
C LYS A 139 6.24 -11.49 -14.35
N GLY A 140 4.92 -11.60 -14.25
CA GLY A 140 4.21 -11.84 -12.99
C GLY A 140 3.24 -10.73 -12.66
N PHE A 141 3.39 -9.57 -13.30
CA PHE A 141 2.55 -8.39 -13.05
C PHE A 141 1.53 -8.13 -14.16
N GLU A 142 1.33 -9.08 -15.07
CA GLU A 142 0.50 -8.88 -16.26
C GLU A 142 -0.94 -8.50 -15.91
N THR A 143 -1.53 -9.18 -14.92
CA THR A 143 -2.92 -8.89 -14.50
C THR A 143 -3.03 -7.49 -13.92
N ALA A 144 -2.12 -7.12 -13.03
CA ALA A 144 -2.12 -5.79 -12.43
C ALA A 144 -1.90 -4.71 -13.50
N GLN A 145 -1.01 -4.95 -14.44
CA GLN A 145 -0.74 -4.03 -15.54
C GLN A 145 -1.95 -3.83 -16.43
N ALA A 146 -2.67 -4.92 -16.75
CA ALA A 146 -3.90 -4.86 -17.55
C ALA A 146 -5.01 -4.09 -16.80
N ASN A 147 -5.19 -4.39 -15.50
CA ASN A 147 -6.17 -3.70 -14.68
C ASN A 147 -5.85 -2.19 -14.58
N CYS A 148 -4.58 -1.88 -14.43
CA CYS A 148 -4.13 -0.49 -14.36
C CYS A 148 -4.47 0.27 -15.65
N ARG A 149 -4.17 -0.32 -16.81
CA ARG A 149 -4.49 0.31 -18.10
C ARG A 149 -5.99 0.56 -18.25
N GLN A 150 -6.81 -0.42 -17.87
CA GLN A 150 -8.27 -0.31 -17.97
C GLN A 150 -8.79 0.82 -17.08
N LEU A 151 -8.36 0.86 -15.82
CA LEU A 151 -8.81 1.87 -14.87
C LEU A 151 -8.29 3.26 -15.24
N GLU A 152 -7.08 3.36 -15.75
CA GLU A 152 -6.51 4.63 -16.20
C GLU A 152 -7.31 5.19 -17.38
N THR A 153 -7.68 4.35 -18.33
CA THR A 153 -8.50 4.74 -19.48
C THR A 153 -9.86 5.25 -19.00
N GLU A 154 -10.51 4.53 -18.07
CA GLU A 154 -11.79 4.95 -17.50
C GLU A 154 -11.70 6.29 -16.80
N ALA A 155 -10.65 6.47 -15.99
CA ALA A 155 -10.46 7.71 -15.23
C ALA A 155 -10.23 8.91 -16.14
N LYS A 156 -9.44 8.74 -17.20
CA LYS A 156 -9.20 9.80 -18.19
C LYS A 156 -10.46 10.12 -19.01
N GLY A 157 -11.25 9.10 -19.32
CA GLY A 157 -12.53 9.28 -20.00
C GLY A 157 -13.51 10.13 -19.19
N LYS A 158 -13.57 9.92 -17.89
CA LYS A 158 -14.47 10.69 -17.01
C LYS A 158 -14.09 12.15 -16.85
N ARG A 159 -12.83 12.52 -17.11
CA ARG A 159 -12.35 13.90 -17.00
C ARG A 159 -12.67 14.75 -18.23
N LYS A 160 -13.07 14.12 -19.32
CA LYS A 160 -13.53 14.83 -20.51
C LYS A 160 -14.99 15.25 -20.32
#